data_e57c427fc2ee05a5c5d7d7665f20beae
#
_entry.id   e57c427fc2ee05a5c5d7d7665f20beae
#
_cell.length_a   1.000
_cell.length_b   1.000
_cell.length_c   1.000
_cell.angle_alpha   90.00
_cell.angle_beta   90.00
_cell.angle_gamma   90.00
#
_symmetry.space_group_name_H-M   'P 1'
#
loop_
_entity.id
_entity.type
_entity.pdbx_description
1 polymer ?
#
loop_
_entity_poly.entity_id
_entity_poly.type
_entity_poly.pdbx_seq_one_letter_code
_entity_poly.pdbx_strand_id
1 'polypeptide(L)'
;SKTNTNLNLVQQAIAGYESINVTSATVALTMSDGQISQARNMTLEFAGSLTDNTNVTVPDNIEKFYIIKDSTTHGTSTITIKTASGTGFELDSGKIHLGFTDGTNMNEIALDTLGGAIGTAQIANNAITTAKISDNQIVTAKISDNQIVTAKILDNAITTPKISNNAITSDKLLRKFTITTNITPAGGADGDLWFVYS
;
A
#
# COMPACT_ATOMS: atom_id res chain seq x y z
N SER A 1 -16.33 28.54 -37.57
CA SER A 1 -17.30 29.39 -36.87
C SER A 1 -17.05 29.30 -35.35
N LYS A 2 -17.38 30.37 -34.60
CA LYS A 2 -17.19 30.44 -33.13
C LYS A 2 -17.86 29.30 -32.38
N THR A 3 -19.01 28.83 -32.87
CA THR A 3 -19.75 27.70 -32.28
C THR A 3 -18.93 26.40 -32.30
N ASN A 4 -18.28 26.09 -33.41
CA ASN A 4 -17.45 24.88 -33.52
C ASN A 4 -16.21 24.97 -32.63
N THR A 5 -15.59 26.16 -32.51
CA THR A 5 -14.46 26.37 -31.61
C THR A 5 -14.87 26.13 -30.13
N ASN A 6 -16.02 26.68 -29.72
CA ASN A 6 -16.51 26.48 -28.36
C ASN A 6 -16.82 24.99 -28.04
N LEU A 7 -17.42 24.27 -28.97
CA LEU A 7 -17.66 22.82 -28.82
C LEU A 7 -16.34 22.06 -28.68
N ASN A 8 -15.33 22.38 -29.47
CA ASN A 8 -14.01 21.76 -29.38
C ASN A 8 -13.36 22.00 -28.01
N LEU A 9 -13.49 23.20 -27.47
CA LEU A 9 -12.97 23.55 -26.14
C LEU A 9 -13.67 22.79 -25.02
N VAL A 10 -15.00 22.63 -25.13
CA VAL A 10 -15.79 21.83 -24.20
C VAL A 10 -15.39 20.35 -24.30
N GLN A 11 -15.26 19.84 -25.51
CA GLN A 11 -14.81 18.45 -25.73
C GLN A 11 -13.41 18.23 -25.14
N GLN A 12 -12.48 19.15 -25.34
CA GLN A 12 -11.14 19.06 -24.76
C GLN A 12 -11.19 19.03 -23.23
N ALA A 13 -12.04 19.86 -22.62
CA ALA A 13 -12.17 19.92 -21.17
C ALA A 13 -12.77 18.66 -20.55
N ILE A 14 -13.68 17.97 -21.26
CA ILE A 14 -14.44 16.82 -20.74
C ILE A 14 -13.77 15.49 -21.10
N ALA A 15 -13.16 15.38 -22.29
CA ALA A 15 -12.66 14.12 -22.83
C ALA A 15 -11.31 14.29 -23.56
N GLY A 16 -10.67 15.46 -23.48
CA GLY A 16 -9.39 15.69 -24.13
C GLY A 16 -8.26 14.89 -23.51
N TYR A 17 -7.35 14.46 -24.37
CA TYR A 17 -6.11 13.78 -24.00
C TYR A 17 -4.94 14.54 -24.63
N GLU A 18 -3.89 14.75 -23.85
CA GLU A 18 -2.65 15.37 -24.30
C GLU A 18 -1.45 14.58 -23.78
N SER A 19 -0.54 14.24 -24.68
CA SER A 19 0.74 13.65 -24.32
C SER A 19 1.82 14.74 -24.37
N ILE A 20 2.50 14.92 -23.23
CA ILE A 20 3.45 15.98 -22.97
C ILE A 20 4.82 15.36 -22.76
N ASN A 21 5.78 15.71 -23.62
CA ASN A 21 7.15 15.27 -23.45
C ASN A 21 7.85 16.12 -22.38
N VAL A 22 8.28 15.48 -21.31
CA VAL A 22 8.96 16.12 -20.18
C VAL A 22 10.45 16.11 -20.43
N THR A 23 11.01 17.26 -20.75
CA THR A 23 12.43 17.43 -21.15
C THR A 23 13.22 18.41 -20.31
N SER A 24 12.61 18.99 -19.27
CA SER A 24 13.23 20.01 -18.43
C SER A 24 12.73 19.92 -16.99
N ALA A 25 13.49 20.53 -16.06
CA ALA A 25 13.15 20.56 -14.63
C ALA A 25 11.82 21.30 -14.32
N THR A 26 11.30 22.06 -15.26
CA THR A 26 9.98 22.71 -15.14
C THR A 26 9.26 22.70 -16.47
N VAL A 27 8.02 22.18 -16.47
CA VAL A 27 7.12 22.16 -17.62
C VAL A 27 5.84 22.89 -17.22
N ALA A 28 5.67 24.11 -17.72
CA ALA A 28 4.49 24.92 -17.45
C ALA A 28 3.42 24.69 -18.52
N LEU A 29 2.31 24.08 -18.13
CA LEU A 29 1.16 23.86 -19.01
C LEU A 29 0.30 25.13 -19.08
N THR A 30 -0.24 25.39 -20.25
CA THR A 30 -1.09 26.58 -20.47
C THR A 30 -2.57 26.26 -20.49
N MET A 31 -3.40 27.21 -20.07
CA MET A 31 -4.85 27.20 -20.28
C MET A 31 -5.26 28.61 -20.69
N SER A 32 -5.41 28.82 -21.99
CA SER A 32 -5.76 30.15 -22.57
C SER A 32 -7.24 30.19 -22.95
N ASP A 33 -7.89 31.32 -22.70
CA ASP A 33 -9.29 31.49 -23.04
C ASP A 33 -9.51 31.46 -24.55
N GLY A 34 -10.52 30.73 -24.97
CA GLY A 34 -10.89 30.63 -26.39
C GLY A 34 -9.91 29.84 -27.27
N GLN A 35 -8.87 29.26 -26.68
CA GLN A 35 -7.82 28.51 -27.40
C GLN A 35 -7.68 27.09 -26.89
N ILE A 36 -7.30 26.15 -27.77
CA ILE A 36 -6.85 24.83 -27.40
C ILE A 36 -5.58 24.98 -26.53
N SER A 37 -5.52 24.27 -25.42
CA SER A 37 -4.44 24.40 -24.43
C SER A 37 -4.17 23.10 -23.74
N GLN A 38 -2.92 22.83 -23.37
CA GLN A 38 -2.51 21.58 -22.76
C GLN A 38 -3.26 21.27 -21.46
N ALA A 39 -3.27 22.22 -20.51
CA ALA A 39 -3.94 22.03 -19.21
C ALA A 39 -5.49 22.01 -19.32
N ARG A 40 -6.08 22.28 -20.48
CA ARG A 40 -7.53 22.13 -20.70
C ARG A 40 -7.94 20.67 -20.81
N ASN A 41 -7.05 19.81 -21.28
CA ASN A 41 -7.35 18.38 -21.43
C ASN A 41 -7.67 17.73 -20.08
N MET A 42 -8.62 16.82 -20.07
CA MET A 42 -8.97 16.04 -18.87
C MET A 42 -7.89 15.02 -18.55
N THR A 43 -7.31 14.41 -19.57
CA THR A 43 -6.25 13.42 -19.42
C THR A 43 -4.93 14.02 -19.88
N LEU A 44 -3.94 13.97 -19.01
CA LEU A 44 -2.58 14.39 -19.28
C LEU A 44 -1.67 13.16 -19.17
N GLU A 45 -0.92 12.85 -20.22
CA GLU A 45 0.15 11.86 -20.18
C GLU A 45 1.49 12.60 -20.18
N PHE A 46 2.36 12.26 -19.24
CA PHE A 46 3.74 12.71 -19.23
C PHE A 46 4.62 11.59 -19.75
N ALA A 47 5.46 11.90 -20.75
CA ALA A 47 6.33 10.95 -21.42
C ALA A 47 7.77 11.47 -21.48
N GLY A 48 8.73 10.58 -21.69
CA GLY A 48 10.15 10.92 -21.79
C GLY A 48 10.97 10.32 -20.64
N SER A 49 12.24 10.70 -20.58
CA SER A 49 13.17 10.29 -19.52
C SER A 49 13.56 11.50 -18.69
N LEU A 50 13.38 11.42 -17.39
CA LEU A 50 13.76 12.49 -16.47
C LEU A 50 15.29 12.53 -16.31
N THR A 51 15.86 13.69 -16.41
CA THR A 51 17.28 13.96 -16.10
C THR A 51 17.47 14.63 -14.74
N ASP A 52 16.41 15.31 -14.28
CA ASP A 52 16.35 16.04 -13.01
C ASP A 52 14.97 15.90 -12.38
N ASN A 53 14.86 16.28 -11.10
CA ASN A 53 13.56 16.41 -10.46
C ASN A 53 12.74 17.47 -11.20
N THR A 54 11.55 17.08 -11.65
CA THR A 54 10.73 17.87 -12.55
C THR A 54 9.43 18.32 -11.89
N ASN A 55 9.08 19.59 -12.07
CA ASN A 55 7.77 20.11 -11.73
C ASN A 55 6.95 20.35 -13.00
N VAL A 56 5.81 19.71 -13.12
CA VAL A 56 4.79 20.04 -14.12
C VAL A 56 3.77 20.93 -13.45
N THR A 57 3.54 22.13 -14.01
CA THR A 57 2.61 23.08 -13.40
C THR A 57 1.40 23.34 -14.29
N VAL A 58 0.22 23.34 -13.68
CA VAL A 58 -1.03 23.86 -14.26
C VAL A 58 -1.26 25.29 -13.75
N PRO A 59 -1.99 26.14 -14.49
CA PRO A 59 -2.26 27.51 -14.04
C PRO A 59 -3.02 27.56 -12.71
N ASP A 60 -2.75 28.60 -11.93
CA ASP A 60 -3.54 28.93 -10.73
C ASP A 60 -4.95 29.39 -11.08
N ASN A 61 -5.84 29.44 -10.10
CA ASN A 61 -7.24 29.87 -10.20
C ASN A 61 -8.09 29.01 -11.17
N ILE A 62 -7.69 27.78 -11.40
CA ILE A 62 -8.44 26.80 -12.20
C ILE A 62 -8.91 25.69 -11.26
N GLU A 63 -10.20 25.49 -11.17
CA GLU A 63 -10.80 24.36 -10.47
C GLU A 63 -11.14 23.27 -11.49
N LYS A 64 -10.43 22.14 -11.45
CA LYS A 64 -10.56 21.11 -12.48
C LYS A 64 -10.08 19.75 -12.01
N PHE A 65 -10.76 18.71 -12.48
CA PHE A 65 -10.36 17.33 -12.31
C PHE A 65 -9.44 16.88 -13.44
N TYR A 66 -8.42 16.07 -13.11
CA TYR A 66 -7.47 15.48 -14.03
C TYR A 66 -7.29 14.00 -13.84
N ILE A 67 -7.15 13.30 -14.96
CA ILE A 67 -6.57 11.96 -15.04
C ILE A 67 -5.14 12.14 -15.50
N ILE A 68 -4.17 11.69 -14.72
CA ILE A 68 -2.75 11.93 -14.97
C ILE A 68 -2.06 10.59 -15.15
N LYS A 69 -1.51 10.34 -16.32
CA LYS A 69 -0.74 9.13 -16.62
C LYS A 69 0.74 9.49 -16.65
N ASP A 70 1.50 8.83 -15.82
CA ASP A 70 2.94 8.95 -15.86
C ASP A 70 3.54 7.80 -16.69
N SER A 71 4.05 8.14 -17.86
CA SER A 71 4.78 7.25 -18.76
C SER A 71 6.26 7.63 -18.84
N THR A 72 6.75 8.43 -17.88
CA THR A 72 8.17 8.84 -17.85
C THR A 72 9.04 7.74 -17.23
N THR A 73 10.31 7.74 -17.61
CA THR A 73 11.35 6.94 -16.95
C THR A 73 12.03 7.82 -15.90
N HIS A 74 11.86 7.49 -14.62
CA HIS A 74 12.32 8.34 -13.51
C HIS A 74 13.84 8.24 -13.26
N GLY A 75 14.43 7.03 -13.35
CA GLY A 75 15.80 6.83 -12.86
C GLY A 75 15.88 7.11 -11.37
N THR A 76 16.64 8.14 -10.98
CA THR A 76 16.74 8.65 -9.59
C THR A 76 15.98 9.96 -9.38
N SER A 77 15.32 10.47 -10.44
CA SER A 77 14.60 11.74 -10.43
C SER A 77 13.12 11.53 -10.07
N THR A 78 12.45 12.59 -9.69
CA THR A 78 11.02 12.61 -9.39
C THR A 78 10.27 13.57 -10.31
N ILE A 79 8.98 13.33 -10.50
CA ILE A 79 8.08 14.24 -11.19
C ILE A 79 6.92 14.62 -10.29
N THR A 80 6.70 15.91 -10.10
CA THR A 80 5.61 16.45 -9.28
C THR A 80 4.67 17.24 -10.16
N ILE A 81 3.37 16.97 -10.08
CA ILE A 81 2.36 17.84 -10.65
C ILE A 81 1.81 18.77 -9.58
N LYS A 82 1.71 20.07 -9.89
CA LYS A 82 1.27 21.10 -8.95
C LYS A 82 0.60 22.27 -9.69
N THR A 83 -0.01 23.19 -8.97
CA THR A 83 -0.36 24.48 -9.52
C THR A 83 0.89 25.38 -9.63
N ALA A 84 0.83 26.45 -10.39
CA ALA A 84 2.01 27.30 -10.65
C ALA A 84 2.62 27.85 -9.34
N SER A 85 1.80 28.34 -8.41
CA SER A 85 2.25 28.93 -7.14
C SER A 85 2.01 28.04 -5.91
N GLY A 86 1.11 27.06 -5.98
CA GLY A 86 0.72 26.21 -4.87
C GLY A 86 1.52 24.92 -4.74
N THR A 87 0.93 23.97 -4.05
CA THR A 87 1.48 22.62 -3.83
C THR A 87 0.86 21.60 -4.77
N GLY A 88 1.40 20.38 -4.77
CA GLY A 88 0.91 19.25 -5.53
C GLY A 88 1.42 17.94 -4.95
N PHE A 89 1.42 16.89 -5.77
CA PHE A 89 1.84 15.56 -5.38
C PHE A 89 2.81 14.95 -6.40
N GLU A 90 3.61 14.03 -5.95
CA GLU A 90 4.57 13.28 -6.75
C GLU A 90 3.87 12.15 -7.50
N LEU A 91 4.32 11.87 -8.72
CA LEU A 91 3.79 10.82 -9.57
C LEU A 91 4.71 9.60 -9.53
N ASP A 92 4.11 8.41 -9.58
CA ASP A 92 4.81 7.14 -9.70
C ASP A 92 4.93 6.72 -11.16
N SER A 93 6.13 6.33 -11.59
CA SER A 93 6.39 5.86 -12.95
C SER A 93 5.51 4.68 -13.34
N GLY A 94 4.87 4.78 -14.51
CA GLY A 94 3.99 3.76 -15.07
C GLY A 94 2.61 3.69 -14.42
N LYS A 95 2.23 4.66 -13.58
CA LYS A 95 0.91 4.70 -12.91
C LYS A 95 -0.02 5.74 -13.51
N ILE A 96 -1.30 5.58 -13.17
CA ILE A 96 -2.35 6.56 -13.44
C ILE A 96 -2.81 7.12 -12.11
N HIS A 97 -2.76 8.42 -11.98
CA HIS A 97 -3.19 9.18 -10.82
C HIS A 97 -4.47 9.96 -11.12
N LEU A 98 -5.28 10.15 -10.12
CA LEU A 98 -6.42 11.06 -10.18
C LEU A 98 -6.13 12.27 -9.31
N GLY A 99 -6.36 13.46 -9.82
CA GLY A 99 -6.14 14.68 -9.07
C GLY A 99 -7.16 15.76 -9.41
N PHE A 100 -7.27 16.74 -8.55
CA PHE A 100 -8.05 17.94 -8.82
C PHE A 100 -7.35 19.18 -8.29
N THR A 101 -7.53 20.28 -8.99
CA THR A 101 -7.12 21.59 -8.51
C THR A 101 -8.30 22.29 -7.83
N ASP A 102 -8.03 22.89 -6.68
CA ASP A 102 -8.96 23.76 -5.95
C ASP A 102 -8.75 25.25 -6.24
N GLY A 103 -8.02 25.56 -7.32
CA GLY A 103 -7.60 26.91 -7.70
C GLY A 103 -6.28 27.34 -7.06
N THR A 104 -5.85 26.70 -5.99
CA THR A 104 -4.61 27.01 -5.25
C THR A 104 -3.62 25.84 -5.31
N ASN A 105 -4.08 24.63 -5.03
CA ASN A 105 -3.25 23.43 -4.96
C ASN A 105 -3.75 22.35 -5.92
N MET A 106 -2.86 21.43 -6.27
CA MET A 106 -3.20 20.18 -6.91
C MET A 106 -3.29 19.09 -5.85
N ASN A 107 -4.47 18.54 -5.64
CA ASN A 107 -4.77 17.53 -4.63
C ASN A 107 -4.91 16.16 -5.29
N GLU A 108 -4.25 15.15 -4.77
CA GLU A 108 -4.41 13.77 -5.22
C GLU A 108 -5.67 13.14 -4.63
N ILE A 109 -6.35 12.33 -5.43
CA ILE A 109 -7.42 11.43 -4.99
C ILE A 109 -6.81 10.04 -4.87
N ALA A 110 -6.16 9.77 -3.76
CA ALA A 110 -5.56 8.48 -3.45
C ALA A 110 -6.49 7.61 -2.60
N LEU A 111 -6.18 6.32 -2.51
CA LEU A 111 -7.03 5.37 -1.76
C LEU A 111 -7.10 5.71 -0.27
N ASP A 112 -6.05 6.27 0.29
CA ASP A 112 -5.97 6.73 1.68
C ASP A 112 -6.83 7.99 1.93
N THR A 113 -6.93 8.90 0.94
CA THR A 113 -7.79 10.08 1.02
C THR A 113 -9.27 9.74 0.86
N LEU A 114 -9.61 8.60 0.25
CA LEU A 114 -10.99 8.10 0.16
C LEU A 114 -11.50 7.52 1.48
N GLY A 115 -10.71 7.56 2.55
CA GLY A 115 -11.14 7.24 3.92
C GLY A 115 -11.56 5.79 4.13
N GLY A 116 -11.12 4.88 3.29
CA GLY A 116 -11.53 3.50 3.30
C GLY A 116 -10.56 2.57 4.00
N ALA A 117 -10.94 1.98 5.13
CA ALA A 117 -10.32 0.74 5.55
C ALA A 117 -10.57 -0.33 4.47
N ILE A 118 -9.53 -1.09 4.11
CA ILE A 118 -9.69 -2.25 3.22
C ILE A 118 -10.49 -3.31 3.99
N GLY A 119 -11.75 -3.45 3.65
CA GLY A 119 -12.63 -4.46 4.23
C GLY A 119 -12.38 -5.85 3.66
N THR A 120 -12.88 -6.87 4.34
CA THR A 120 -12.69 -8.28 3.97
C THR A 120 -13.19 -8.58 2.55
N ALA A 121 -14.29 -7.93 2.11
CA ALA A 121 -14.85 -8.11 0.76
C ALA A 121 -13.96 -7.56 -0.36
N GLN A 122 -13.02 -6.67 -0.04
CA GLN A 122 -12.09 -6.09 -1.01
C GLN A 122 -10.82 -6.93 -1.19
N ILE A 123 -10.60 -7.91 -0.32
CA ILE A 123 -9.50 -8.87 -0.40
C ILE A 123 -10.06 -10.19 -0.91
N ALA A 124 -9.77 -10.54 -2.15
CA ALA A 124 -10.19 -11.82 -2.70
C ALA A 124 -9.61 -13.00 -1.89
N ASN A 125 -10.33 -14.13 -1.87
CA ASN A 125 -9.83 -15.35 -1.24
C ASN A 125 -8.44 -15.71 -1.78
N ASN A 126 -7.53 -16.07 -0.89
CA ASN A 126 -6.13 -16.40 -1.20
C ASN A 126 -5.30 -15.26 -1.83
N ALA A 127 -5.81 -14.02 -1.81
CA ALA A 127 -5.06 -12.87 -2.33
C ALA A 127 -3.83 -12.54 -1.50
N ILE A 128 -3.84 -12.83 -0.19
CA ILE A 128 -2.69 -12.68 0.70
C ILE A 128 -1.96 -14.02 0.79
N THR A 129 -0.87 -14.13 0.07
CA THR A 129 0.01 -15.30 0.03
C THR A 129 1.20 -15.10 0.97
N THR A 130 1.92 -16.19 1.28
CA THR A 130 3.15 -16.14 2.10
C THR A 130 4.17 -15.14 1.53
N ALA A 131 4.32 -15.08 0.20
CA ALA A 131 5.24 -14.15 -0.45
C ALA A 131 4.88 -12.66 -0.27
N LYS A 132 3.63 -12.37 0.10
CA LYS A 132 3.15 -10.99 0.36
C LYS A 132 3.30 -10.57 1.82
N ILE A 133 3.64 -11.50 2.69
CA ILE A 133 3.94 -11.24 4.10
C ILE A 133 5.42 -11.53 4.29
N SER A 134 6.22 -10.51 4.41
CA SER A 134 7.66 -10.67 4.66
C SER A 134 7.89 -11.34 6.02
N ASP A 135 9.04 -11.99 6.16
CA ASP A 135 9.43 -12.63 7.41
C ASP A 135 9.37 -11.66 8.60
N ASN A 136 8.92 -12.16 9.74
CA ASN A 136 8.77 -11.41 10.98
C ASN A 136 7.77 -10.24 10.96
N GLN A 137 6.94 -10.10 9.92
CA GLN A 137 5.92 -9.04 9.89
C GLN A 137 4.71 -9.35 10.79
N ILE A 138 4.43 -10.61 11.09
CA ILE A 138 3.40 -11.01 12.05
C ILE A 138 4.06 -11.22 13.42
N VAL A 139 4.13 -10.17 14.19
CA VAL A 139 4.66 -10.18 15.56
C VAL A 139 3.53 -10.42 16.57
N THR A 140 3.89 -10.77 17.80
CA THR A 140 2.94 -11.08 18.89
C THR A 140 1.87 -10.00 19.07
N ALA A 141 2.25 -8.72 18.98
CA ALA A 141 1.31 -7.60 19.13
C ALA A 141 0.22 -7.54 18.04
N LYS A 142 0.40 -8.27 16.92
CA LYS A 142 -0.60 -8.35 15.83
C LYS A 142 -1.54 -9.53 15.96
N ILE A 143 -1.30 -10.40 16.93
CA ILE A 143 -2.15 -11.54 17.25
C ILE A 143 -2.70 -11.33 18.67
N SER A 144 -3.96 -10.95 18.76
CA SER A 144 -4.59 -10.77 20.07
C SER A 144 -4.71 -12.11 20.82
N ASP A 145 -4.84 -12.05 22.14
CA ASP A 145 -5.00 -13.23 22.98
C ASP A 145 -6.19 -14.08 22.50
N ASN A 146 -6.02 -15.40 22.57
CA ASN A 146 -7.02 -16.40 22.16
C ASN A 146 -7.39 -16.41 20.67
N GLN A 147 -6.68 -15.70 19.80
CA GLN A 147 -6.97 -15.72 18.36
C GLN A 147 -6.49 -16.99 17.66
N ILE A 148 -5.51 -17.69 18.21
CA ILE A 148 -5.04 -18.99 17.72
C ILE A 148 -5.75 -20.09 18.52
N VAL A 149 -6.89 -20.53 17.99
CA VAL A 149 -7.69 -21.62 18.56
C VAL A 149 -7.34 -22.95 17.88
N THR A 150 -7.74 -24.06 18.48
CA THR A 150 -7.43 -25.43 18.01
C THR A 150 -7.75 -25.62 16.51
N ALA A 151 -8.89 -25.12 16.04
CA ALA A 151 -9.29 -25.24 14.63
C ALA A 151 -8.36 -24.52 13.63
N LYS A 152 -7.46 -23.66 14.12
CA LYS A 152 -6.47 -22.97 13.29
C LYS A 152 -5.11 -23.68 13.25
N ILE A 153 -4.95 -24.71 14.04
CA ILE A 153 -3.76 -25.56 14.10
C ILE A 153 -4.13 -26.92 13.51
N LEU A 154 -3.67 -27.19 12.31
CA LEU A 154 -3.91 -28.48 11.66
C LEU A 154 -3.23 -29.62 12.44
N ASP A 155 -3.77 -30.83 12.30
CA ASP A 155 -3.14 -32.03 12.86
C ASP A 155 -1.71 -32.16 12.34
N ASN A 156 -0.77 -32.48 13.21
CA ASN A 156 0.67 -32.59 12.94
C ASN A 156 1.35 -31.29 12.50
N ALA A 157 0.67 -30.13 12.60
CA ALA A 157 1.28 -28.84 12.25
C ALA A 157 2.41 -28.42 13.21
N ILE A 158 2.38 -28.86 14.46
CA ILE A 158 3.43 -28.62 15.46
C ILE A 158 4.34 -29.86 15.54
N THR A 159 5.48 -29.72 14.88
CA THR A 159 6.52 -30.77 14.85
C THR A 159 7.62 -30.45 15.86
N THR A 160 8.44 -31.48 16.20
CA THR A 160 9.56 -31.31 17.14
C THR A 160 10.48 -30.11 16.84
N PRO A 161 10.91 -29.86 15.61
CA PRO A 161 11.75 -28.68 15.32
C PRO A 161 11.10 -27.32 15.58
N LYS A 162 9.76 -27.30 15.68
CA LYS A 162 9.00 -26.06 15.98
C LYS A 162 8.89 -25.76 17.47
N ILE A 163 9.30 -26.71 18.31
CA ILE A 163 9.34 -26.57 19.76
C ILE A 163 10.81 -26.45 20.14
N SER A 164 11.23 -25.27 20.57
CA SER A 164 12.60 -25.08 21.06
C SER A 164 12.89 -25.93 22.24
N ASN A 165 14.14 -26.38 22.43
CA ASN A 165 14.57 -27.11 23.60
C ASN A 165 14.19 -26.33 24.87
N ASN A 166 13.66 -27.05 25.86
CA ASN A 166 13.19 -26.49 27.13
C ASN A 166 11.98 -25.52 27.03
N ALA A 167 11.34 -25.40 25.87
CA ALA A 167 10.13 -24.58 25.75
C ALA A 167 8.93 -25.17 26.50
N ILE A 168 8.90 -26.51 26.68
CA ILE A 168 7.90 -27.20 27.48
C ILE A 168 8.56 -27.61 28.81
N THR A 169 8.24 -26.85 29.85
CA THR A 169 8.71 -27.12 31.22
C THR A 169 7.71 -27.99 31.95
N SER A 170 8.13 -28.57 33.07
CA SER A 170 7.27 -29.40 33.93
C SER A 170 5.99 -28.67 34.36
N ASP A 171 6.05 -27.35 34.56
CA ASP A 171 4.89 -26.56 35.00
C ASP A 171 3.83 -26.38 33.89
N LYS A 172 4.22 -26.63 32.63
CA LYS A 172 3.32 -26.57 31.46
C LYS A 172 2.66 -27.92 31.15
N LEU A 173 3.06 -28.95 31.84
CA LEU A 173 2.48 -30.31 31.71
C LEU A 173 1.39 -30.50 32.75
N LEU A 174 0.22 -31.02 32.35
CA LEU A 174 -0.86 -31.37 33.25
C LEU A 174 -0.46 -32.51 34.24
N ARG A 175 0.51 -33.33 33.81
CA ARG A 175 1.09 -34.38 34.66
C ARG A 175 2.57 -34.16 34.80
N LYS A 176 3.03 -34.13 36.05
CA LYS A 176 4.44 -34.04 36.39
C LYS A 176 5.07 -35.41 36.30
N PHE A 177 6.12 -35.55 35.48
CA PHE A 177 6.95 -36.75 35.51
C PHE A 177 8.09 -36.52 36.49
N THR A 178 8.12 -37.37 37.54
CA THR A 178 9.24 -37.35 38.50
C THR A 178 10.06 -38.63 38.31
N ILE A 179 11.32 -38.50 38.01
CA ILE A 179 12.29 -39.58 37.99
C ILE A 179 13.08 -39.50 39.29
N THR A 180 13.09 -40.57 40.06
CA THR A 180 13.80 -40.65 41.34
C THR A 180 14.60 -41.93 41.44
N THR A 181 15.74 -41.86 42.08
CA THR A 181 16.54 -43.02 42.50
C THR A 181 16.06 -43.60 43.81
N ASN A 182 15.11 -42.92 44.46
CA ASN A 182 14.57 -43.45 45.74
C ASN A 182 13.56 -44.54 45.45
N ILE A 183 13.74 -45.69 46.05
CA ILE A 183 12.88 -46.86 45.94
C ILE A 183 11.51 -46.68 46.60
N THR A 184 11.35 -45.62 47.41
CA THR A 184 10.09 -45.27 48.07
C THR A 184 9.62 -43.91 47.53
N PRO A 185 8.75 -43.87 46.52
CA PRO A 185 8.20 -42.63 46.03
C PRO A 185 7.44 -41.88 47.12
N ALA A 186 7.75 -40.64 47.34
CA ALA A 186 7.09 -39.78 48.31
C ALA A 186 6.83 -38.41 47.77
N GLY A 187 5.73 -37.76 48.15
CA GLY A 187 5.42 -36.39 47.81
C GLY A 187 4.79 -36.17 46.43
N GLY A 188 4.37 -37.20 45.71
CA GLY A 188 3.58 -37.10 44.50
C GLY A 188 2.09 -36.84 44.76
N ALA A 189 1.39 -36.30 43.79
CA ALA A 189 -0.06 -36.16 43.81
C ALA A 189 -0.73 -37.36 43.10
N ASP A 190 -2.02 -37.53 43.33
CA ASP A 190 -2.78 -38.59 42.66
C ASP A 190 -2.73 -38.41 41.14
N GLY A 191 -2.31 -39.45 40.43
CA GLY A 191 -2.11 -39.46 39.00
C GLY A 191 -0.69 -39.19 38.52
N ASP A 192 0.28 -38.96 39.38
CA ASP A 192 1.70 -38.87 39.02
C ASP A 192 2.24 -40.24 38.62
N LEU A 193 3.12 -40.27 37.63
CA LEU A 193 3.85 -41.47 37.22
C LEU A 193 5.26 -41.46 37.84
N TRP A 194 5.59 -42.53 38.53
CA TRP A 194 6.89 -42.74 39.15
C TRP A 194 7.68 -43.78 38.40
N PHE A 195 8.86 -43.43 37.97
CA PHE A 195 9.82 -44.40 37.42
C PHE A 195 10.92 -44.58 38.45
N VAL A 196 10.98 -45.82 38.99
CA VAL A 196 12.03 -46.21 39.93
C VAL A 196 12.98 -47.14 39.20
N TYR A 197 14.28 -46.86 39.30
CA TYR A 197 15.31 -47.73 38.76
C TYR A 197 16.32 -48.09 39.86
N SER A 198 16.84 -49.28 39.79
CA SER A 198 17.83 -49.83 40.73
C SER A 198 19.23 -49.64 40.16
#